data_a15b9738da47e8e811d452f07105e941
#
_entry.id   a15b9738da47e8e811d452f07105e941
#
_cell.length_a   1.000
_cell.length_b   1.000
_cell.length_c   1.000
_cell.angle_alpha   90.00
_cell.angle_beta   90.00
_cell.angle_gamma   90.00
#
_symmetry.space_group_name_H-M   'P 1'
#
loop_
_entity.id
_entity.type
_entity.pdbx_description
1 polymer ?
#
loop_
_entity_poly.entity_id
_entity_poly.type
_entity_poly.pdbx_seq_one_letter_code
_entity_poly.pdbx_strand_id
1 'polypeptide(L)'
;KENHFDVVYYNTCDIVSVDMLKFAKKAEVPVRIIHSHNTENQIKMNMFHRITEKRNRKNIEKIATNLLACSEDAGYWMFPGKKFTVIKNGIDCSKYRYQLENRTECRKSISVADGYLVGCIGRLDPKKNPLMSVEIMKEISKLNATAKFVFVGDGELRPQVEQKIKEYNLEDRIVLLGARDDANKWYSAIDCLIMPSLFEGLPFTLVEAQAARLSCVVSNTVSGDANITGLIEYVDLNQSTKVWADHILEACEKERLDTKEQLKKAGYSIQDTAEQVDKIIQTSLEKSVQWERVN
;
A
#
# COMPACT_ATOMS: atom_id res chain seq x y z
N LYS A 1 25.98 -12.11 23.61
CA LYS A 1 27.42 -11.97 23.30
C LYS A 1 27.99 -13.07 22.40
N GLU A 2 27.16 -14.07 22.03
CA GLU A 2 27.64 -15.22 21.25
C GLU A 2 27.38 -15.06 19.72
N ASN A 3 26.56 -14.09 19.29
CA ASN A 3 26.31 -13.84 17.88
C ASN A 3 26.85 -12.46 17.51
N HIS A 4 27.76 -12.38 16.55
CA HIS A 4 28.15 -11.13 15.92
C HIS A 4 27.18 -10.81 14.79
N PHE A 5 26.66 -9.61 14.79
CA PHE A 5 25.81 -9.09 13.71
C PHE A 5 26.56 -7.97 13.00
N ASP A 6 26.60 -8.04 11.67
CA ASP A 6 27.22 -7.01 10.84
C ASP A 6 26.24 -5.89 10.52
N VAL A 7 24.95 -6.21 10.51
CA VAL A 7 23.87 -5.29 10.10
C VAL A 7 22.67 -5.38 11.03
N VAL A 8 22.13 -4.23 11.43
CA VAL A 8 20.79 -4.10 11.98
C VAL A 8 19.96 -3.23 11.03
N TYR A 9 18.90 -3.82 10.47
CA TYR A 9 17.94 -3.13 9.61
C TYR A 9 16.64 -2.95 10.37
N TYR A 10 16.32 -1.69 10.73
CA TYR A 10 15.19 -1.34 11.57
C TYR A 10 14.09 -0.64 10.76
N ASN A 11 13.04 -1.38 10.41
CA ASN A 11 11.84 -0.84 9.80
C ASN A 11 10.93 -0.23 10.88
N THR A 12 10.46 0.99 10.66
CA THR A 12 9.62 1.67 11.64
C THR A 12 8.62 2.63 11.01
N CYS A 13 7.48 2.82 11.68
CA CYS A 13 6.46 3.79 11.34
C CYS A 13 6.54 5.06 12.22
N ASP A 14 7.38 5.07 13.25
CA ASP A 14 7.65 6.23 14.10
C ASP A 14 9.07 6.19 14.66
N ILE A 15 9.49 7.25 15.33
CA ILE A 15 10.83 7.38 15.92
C ILE A 15 10.75 7.59 17.46
N VAL A 16 9.64 7.23 18.07
CA VAL A 16 9.45 7.32 19.52
C VAL A 16 10.41 6.38 20.24
N SER A 17 10.59 5.14 19.72
CA SER A 17 11.63 4.23 20.21
C SER A 17 12.64 3.92 19.11
N VAL A 18 13.92 4.05 19.45
CA VAL A 18 15.07 3.63 18.63
C VAL A 18 16.02 2.75 19.45
N ASP A 19 15.49 2.06 20.44
CA ASP A 19 16.32 1.33 21.42
C ASP A 19 17.07 0.17 20.77
N MET A 20 16.46 -0.50 19.76
CA MET A 20 17.15 -1.52 18.98
C MET A 20 18.46 -0.98 18.36
N LEU A 21 18.39 0.22 17.74
CA LEU A 21 19.57 0.85 17.14
C LEU A 21 20.59 1.33 18.19
N LYS A 22 20.13 1.77 19.37
CA LYS A 22 21.02 2.13 20.48
C LYS A 22 21.77 0.90 21.01
N PHE A 23 21.06 -0.23 21.18
CA PHE A 23 21.68 -1.49 21.58
C PHE A 23 22.65 -2.01 20.51
N ALA A 24 22.28 -1.95 19.23
CA ALA A 24 23.17 -2.30 18.14
C ALA A 24 24.44 -1.43 18.14
N LYS A 25 24.31 -0.12 18.36
CA LYS A 25 25.46 0.77 18.51
C LYS A 25 26.36 0.39 19.69
N LYS A 26 25.76 0.08 20.86
CA LYS A 26 26.51 -0.36 22.04
C LYS A 26 27.20 -1.72 21.85
N ALA A 27 26.65 -2.57 21.00
CA ALA A 27 27.19 -3.85 20.60
C ALA A 27 28.19 -3.74 19.42
N GLU A 28 28.51 -2.50 19.02
CA GLU A 28 29.47 -2.20 17.95
C GLU A 28 29.10 -2.77 16.58
N VAL A 29 27.78 -3.02 16.34
CA VAL A 29 27.30 -3.43 15.02
C VAL A 29 27.64 -2.35 13.99
N PRO A 30 28.42 -2.67 12.94
CA PRO A 30 28.98 -1.64 12.06
C PRO A 30 27.91 -0.94 11.21
N VAL A 31 26.90 -1.65 10.72
CA VAL A 31 25.84 -1.08 9.87
C VAL A 31 24.52 -1.08 10.61
N ARG A 32 23.95 0.11 10.82
CA ARG A 32 22.71 0.33 11.54
C ARG A 32 21.78 1.20 10.71
N ILE A 33 20.84 0.56 10.04
CA ILE A 33 19.89 1.21 9.11
C ILE A 33 18.58 1.47 9.83
N ILE A 34 18.01 2.67 9.67
CA ILE A 34 16.62 2.95 9.99
C ILE A 34 15.87 3.27 8.69
N HIS A 35 14.73 2.61 8.50
CA HIS A 35 13.87 2.80 7.32
C HIS A 35 12.49 3.28 7.74
N SER A 36 12.13 4.49 7.32
CA SER A 36 10.84 5.12 7.57
C SER A 36 9.78 4.63 6.59
N HIS A 37 8.62 4.20 7.12
CA HIS A 37 7.50 3.70 6.30
C HIS A 37 6.21 4.51 6.46
N ASN A 38 6.27 5.68 7.10
CA ASN A 38 5.07 6.47 7.36
C ASN A 38 5.33 7.98 7.32
N THR A 39 4.27 8.75 7.12
CA THR A 39 4.26 10.22 7.06
C THR A 39 3.59 10.86 8.28
N GLU A 40 3.14 10.04 9.25
CA GLU A 40 2.49 10.51 10.48
C GLU A 40 2.65 9.49 11.62
N ASN A 41 2.42 9.95 12.87
CA ASN A 41 2.45 9.05 14.02
C ASN A 41 1.23 8.13 14.03
N GLN A 42 1.45 6.83 14.09
CA GLN A 42 0.40 5.81 14.20
C GLN A 42 -0.13 5.64 15.62
N ILE A 43 0.57 6.18 16.62
CA ILE A 43 0.22 6.06 18.03
C ILE A 43 -0.31 7.38 18.57
N LYS A 44 -1.18 7.32 19.60
CA LYS A 44 -1.64 8.50 20.31
C LYS A 44 -0.47 9.12 21.08
N MET A 45 -0.02 10.30 20.64
CA MET A 45 1.14 10.99 21.20
C MET A 45 0.82 11.68 22.53
N ASN A 46 1.43 11.21 23.61
CA ASN A 46 1.47 11.93 24.89
C ASN A 46 2.72 12.84 24.99
N MET A 47 2.84 13.62 26.04
CA MET A 47 3.96 14.56 26.22
C MET A 47 5.33 13.85 26.27
N PHE A 48 5.41 12.70 26.91
CA PHE A 48 6.65 11.91 26.98
C PHE A 48 7.06 11.40 25.60
N HIS A 49 6.12 10.89 24.80
CA HIS A 49 6.37 10.45 23.43
C HIS A 49 6.91 11.62 22.57
N ARG A 50 6.33 12.83 22.69
CA ARG A 50 6.78 14.01 21.92
C ARG A 50 8.20 14.42 22.27
N ILE A 51 8.57 14.38 23.55
CA ILE A 51 9.93 14.70 24.01
C ILE A 51 10.92 13.67 23.47
N THR A 52 10.57 12.39 23.59
CA THR A 52 11.42 11.28 23.13
C THR A 52 11.61 11.31 21.61
N GLU A 53 10.53 11.52 20.86
CA GLU A 53 10.55 11.69 19.41
C GLU A 53 11.49 12.84 19.02
N LYS A 54 11.30 14.04 19.60
CA LYS A 54 12.16 15.20 19.32
C LYS A 54 13.63 14.93 19.58
N ARG A 55 13.94 14.24 20.70
CA ARG A 55 15.30 13.86 21.07
C ARG A 55 15.87 12.85 20.07
N ASN A 56 15.11 11.83 19.72
CA ASN A 56 15.54 10.81 18.76
C ASN A 56 15.75 11.39 17.37
N ARG A 57 14.85 12.21 16.85
CA ARG A 57 15.01 12.93 15.58
C ARG A 57 16.32 13.73 15.55
N LYS A 58 16.63 14.47 16.63
CA LYS A 58 17.87 15.27 16.74
C LYS A 58 19.14 14.40 16.69
N ASN A 59 19.10 13.21 17.30
CA ASN A 59 20.29 12.40 17.52
C ASN A 59 20.39 11.16 16.61
N ILE A 60 19.48 10.97 15.67
CA ILE A 60 19.38 9.73 14.90
C ILE A 60 20.68 9.43 14.12
N GLU A 61 21.35 10.43 13.53
CA GLU A 61 22.61 10.27 12.80
C GLU A 61 23.79 9.83 13.69
N LYS A 62 23.67 10.03 15.01
CA LYS A 62 24.65 9.52 15.97
C LYS A 62 24.41 8.05 16.31
N ILE A 63 23.25 7.52 15.97
CA ILE A 63 22.79 6.17 16.33
C ILE A 63 22.75 5.27 15.10
N ALA A 64 22.09 5.70 14.05
CA ALA A 64 22.03 5.01 12.76
C ALA A 64 23.19 5.44 11.86
N THR A 65 23.66 4.52 11.01
CA THR A 65 24.66 4.79 9.96
C THR A 65 24.01 5.20 8.64
N ASN A 66 22.79 4.72 8.39
CA ASN A 66 22.05 5.01 7.18
C ASN A 66 20.58 5.34 7.52
N LEU A 67 20.08 6.41 6.90
CA LEU A 67 18.68 6.83 6.99
C LEU A 67 18.00 6.53 5.66
N LEU A 68 16.99 5.66 5.67
CA LEU A 68 16.21 5.29 4.51
C LEU A 68 14.74 5.68 4.73
N ALA A 69 14.02 5.93 3.64
CA ALA A 69 12.59 6.20 3.67
C ALA A 69 11.88 5.61 2.44
N CYS A 70 10.64 5.17 2.60
CA CYS A 70 9.87 4.59 1.50
C CYS A 70 9.36 5.63 0.48
N SER A 71 9.38 6.92 0.86
CA SER A 71 9.06 8.07 0.01
C SER A 71 9.77 9.32 0.50
N GLU A 72 9.82 10.37 -0.31
CA GLU A 72 10.35 11.67 0.09
C GLU A 72 9.61 12.21 1.32
N ASP A 73 8.28 12.18 1.32
CA ASP A 73 7.44 12.65 2.42
C ASP A 73 7.72 11.89 3.72
N ALA A 74 7.86 10.56 3.65
CA ALA A 74 8.21 9.75 4.81
C ALA A 74 9.60 10.11 5.36
N GLY A 75 10.53 10.44 4.46
CA GLY A 75 11.88 10.87 4.82
C GLY A 75 11.89 12.27 5.46
N TYR A 76 11.24 13.24 4.86
CA TYR A 76 11.12 14.58 5.43
C TYR A 76 10.39 14.59 6.77
N TRP A 77 9.35 13.77 6.90
CA TRP A 77 8.63 13.64 8.16
C TRP A 77 9.49 13.00 9.26
N MET A 78 10.17 11.89 8.98
CA MET A 78 10.96 11.15 9.97
C MET A 78 12.29 11.84 10.29
N PHE A 79 12.97 12.39 9.27
CA PHE A 79 14.34 12.92 9.33
C PHE A 79 14.43 14.39 8.89
N PRO A 80 13.67 15.32 9.50
CA PRO A 80 13.64 16.72 9.05
C PRO A 80 15.04 17.34 9.06
N GLY A 81 15.41 17.93 7.93
CA GLY A 81 16.70 18.61 7.74
C GLY A 81 17.91 17.67 7.63
N LYS A 82 17.72 16.36 7.46
CA LYS A 82 18.80 15.38 7.30
C LYS A 82 18.79 14.76 5.91
N LYS A 83 19.95 14.27 5.49
CA LYS A 83 20.07 13.49 4.24
C LYS A 83 19.58 12.06 4.48
N PHE A 84 18.75 11.56 3.60
CA PHE A 84 18.27 10.18 3.57
C PHE A 84 18.23 9.67 2.14
N THR A 85 18.13 8.37 1.98
CA THR A 85 17.96 7.71 0.68
C THR A 85 16.54 7.18 0.58
N VAL A 86 15.87 7.45 -0.54
CA VAL A 86 14.54 6.89 -0.81
C VAL A 86 14.70 5.49 -1.40
N ILE A 87 14.12 4.51 -0.72
CA ILE A 87 14.00 3.12 -1.16
C ILE A 87 12.53 2.77 -1.13
N LYS A 88 11.93 2.71 -2.29
CA LYS A 88 10.49 2.40 -2.41
C LYS A 88 10.20 0.98 -1.94
N ASN A 89 9.04 0.82 -1.33
CA ASN A 89 8.56 -0.51 -0.94
C ASN A 89 8.16 -1.29 -2.19
N GLY A 90 9.02 -2.18 -2.63
CA GLY A 90 8.77 -3.04 -3.79
C GLY A 90 7.73 -4.11 -3.52
N ILE A 91 7.00 -4.49 -4.55
CA ILE A 91 6.10 -5.64 -4.54
C ILE A 91 6.64 -6.76 -5.44
N ASP A 92 6.26 -7.99 -5.15
CA ASP A 92 6.47 -9.08 -6.09
C ASP A 92 5.44 -8.99 -7.23
N CYS A 93 5.79 -8.27 -8.29
CA CYS A 93 4.93 -8.07 -9.44
C CYS A 93 4.49 -9.40 -10.09
N SER A 94 5.25 -10.50 -9.93
CA SER A 94 4.89 -11.81 -10.47
C SER A 94 3.68 -12.40 -9.76
N LYS A 95 3.58 -12.18 -8.45
CA LYS A 95 2.47 -12.63 -7.59
C LYS A 95 1.14 -11.98 -7.96
N TYR A 96 1.19 -10.72 -8.42
CA TYR A 96 -0.01 -9.94 -8.75
C TYR A 96 -0.32 -9.91 -10.24
N ARG A 97 0.54 -10.51 -11.07
CA ARG A 97 0.33 -10.55 -12.53
C ARG A 97 -1.03 -11.14 -12.87
N TYR A 98 -1.73 -10.51 -13.84
CA TYR A 98 -2.98 -11.04 -14.38
C TYR A 98 -2.81 -12.49 -14.87
N GLN A 99 -3.72 -13.36 -14.43
CA GLN A 99 -3.80 -14.78 -14.81
C GLN A 99 -5.26 -15.14 -15.10
N LEU A 100 -5.49 -15.69 -16.27
CA LEU A 100 -6.84 -16.08 -16.71
C LEU A 100 -7.44 -17.20 -15.82
N GLU A 101 -6.59 -18.10 -15.34
CA GLU A 101 -6.97 -19.17 -14.41
C GLU A 101 -7.53 -18.59 -13.10
N ASN A 102 -6.82 -17.64 -12.50
CA ASN A 102 -7.27 -16.96 -11.27
C ASN A 102 -8.58 -16.20 -11.51
N ARG A 103 -8.71 -15.52 -12.67
CA ARG A 103 -9.96 -14.86 -13.05
C ARG A 103 -11.13 -15.84 -13.08
N THR A 104 -10.94 -16.96 -13.77
CA THR A 104 -11.99 -17.96 -13.94
C THR A 104 -12.37 -18.61 -12.61
N GLU A 105 -11.39 -19.03 -11.80
CA GLU A 105 -11.57 -19.65 -10.49
C GLU A 105 -12.33 -18.72 -9.52
N CYS A 106 -11.84 -17.50 -9.35
CA CYS A 106 -12.43 -16.55 -8.41
C CYS A 106 -13.85 -16.14 -8.82
N ARG A 107 -14.09 -15.86 -10.10
CA ARG A 107 -15.43 -15.50 -10.59
C ARG A 107 -16.42 -16.65 -10.43
N LYS A 108 -15.99 -17.89 -10.72
CA LYS A 108 -16.81 -19.10 -10.52
C LYS A 108 -17.18 -19.28 -9.05
N SER A 109 -16.26 -19.04 -8.11
CA SER A 109 -16.49 -19.22 -6.67
C SER A 109 -17.60 -18.32 -6.09
N ILE A 110 -17.91 -17.21 -6.77
CA ILE A 110 -18.97 -16.27 -6.37
C ILE A 110 -20.11 -16.19 -7.39
N SER A 111 -20.22 -17.20 -8.27
CA SER A 111 -21.26 -17.29 -9.30
C SER A 111 -21.36 -16.04 -10.20
N VAL A 112 -20.21 -15.54 -10.65
CA VAL A 112 -20.09 -14.49 -11.66
C VAL A 112 -19.54 -15.12 -12.94
N ALA A 113 -20.39 -15.44 -13.89
CA ALA A 113 -19.96 -15.94 -15.19
C ALA A 113 -19.60 -14.78 -16.14
N ASP A 114 -20.61 -13.98 -16.48
CA ASP A 114 -20.52 -12.84 -17.36
C ASP A 114 -20.88 -11.55 -16.62
N GLY A 115 -20.57 -10.40 -17.22
CA GLY A 115 -20.79 -9.09 -16.62
C GLY A 115 -19.59 -8.56 -15.86
N TYR A 116 -19.66 -7.30 -15.47
CA TYR A 116 -18.57 -6.63 -14.74
C TYR A 116 -18.52 -7.05 -13.29
N LEU A 117 -17.30 -7.27 -12.80
CA LEU A 117 -17.01 -7.44 -11.38
C LEU A 117 -16.20 -6.24 -10.89
N VAL A 118 -16.85 -5.34 -10.18
CA VAL A 118 -16.18 -4.23 -9.49
C VAL A 118 -15.69 -4.71 -8.13
N GLY A 119 -14.57 -4.20 -7.63
CA GLY A 119 -14.05 -4.68 -6.36
C GLY A 119 -13.34 -3.63 -5.51
N CYS A 120 -13.38 -3.86 -4.21
CA CYS A 120 -12.58 -3.16 -3.22
C CYS A 120 -11.73 -4.18 -2.46
N ILE A 121 -10.42 -3.96 -2.41
CA ILE A 121 -9.46 -4.82 -1.70
C ILE A 121 -8.83 -4.01 -0.58
N GLY A 122 -9.02 -4.44 0.66
CA GLY A 122 -8.48 -3.76 1.83
C GLY A 122 -9.38 -3.85 3.06
N ARG A 123 -8.99 -3.15 4.13
CA ARG A 123 -9.74 -3.17 5.39
C ARG A 123 -11.06 -2.42 5.25
N LEU A 124 -12.11 -2.92 5.92
CA LEU A 124 -13.38 -2.23 6.03
C LEU A 124 -13.34 -1.27 7.23
N ASP A 125 -12.60 -0.18 7.10
CA ASP A 125 -12.43 0.86 8.11
C ASP A 125 -12.92 2.23 7.60
N PRO A 126 -13.13 3.24 8.48
CA PRO A 126 -13.62 4.55 8.07
C PRO A 126 -12.75 5.23 7.00
N LYS A 127 -11.43 5.03 7.05
CA LYS A 127 -10.48 5.64 6.12
C LYS A 127 -10.72 5.18 4.68
N LYS A 128 -11.02 3.88 4.51
CA LYS A 128 -11.33 3.26 3.20
C LYS A 128 -12.72 3.56 2.68
N ASN A 129 -13.62 4.09 3.54
CA ASN A 129 -14.96 4.52 3.18
C ASN A 129 -15.82 3.46 2.46
N PRO A 130 -15.93 2.22 3.00
CA PRO A 130 -16.61 1.13 2.31
C PRO A 130 -18.12 1.36 2.15
N LEU A 131 -18.74 2.21 2.96
CA LEU A 131 -20.16 2.54 2.85
C LEU A 131 -20.46 3.31 1.55
N MET A 132 -19.56 4.19 1.11
CA MET A 132 -19.66 4.86 -0.19
C MET A 132 -19.56 3.85 -1.34
N SER A 133 -18.74 2.81 -1.21
CA SER A 133 -18.66 1.74 -2.22
C SER A 133 -19.99 1.02 -2.41
N VAL A 134 -20.78 0.80 -1.34
CA VAL A 134 -22.12 0.23 -1.42
C VAL A 134 -23.09 1.21 -2.12
N GLU A 135 -22.99 2.50 -1.83
CA GLU A 135 -23.81 3.53 -2.49
C GLU A 135 -23.53 3.63 -3.98
N ILE A 136 -22.23 3.56 -4.36
CA ILE A 136 -21.81 3.53 -5.76
C ILE A 136 -22.37 2.27 -6.45
N MET A 137 -22.30 1.10 -5.82
CA MET A 137 -22.85 -0.14 -6.38
C MET A 137 -24.38 -0.07 -6.57
N LYS A 138 -25.09 0.64 -5.69
CA LYS A 138 -26.52 0.91 -5.88
C LYS A 138 -26.78 1.66 -7.19
N GLU A 139 -25.96 2.64 -7.54
CA GLU A 139 -26.08 3.35 -8.82
C GLU A 139 -25.67 2.47 -10.02
N ILE A 140 -24.56 1.71 -9.89
CA ILE A 140 -24.12 0.76 -10.92
C ILE A 140 -25.24 -0.25 -11.22
N SER A 141 -25.94 -0.78 -10.21
CA SER A 141 -26.99 -1.78 -10.39
C SER A 141 -28.19 -1.28 -11.19
N LYS A 142 -28.44 0.03 -11.21
CA LYS A 142 -29.48 0.67 -12.06
C LYS A 142 -29.06 0.77 -13.52
N LEU A 143 -27.74 0.94 -13.76
CA LEU A 143 -27.18 1.14 -15.10
C LEU A 143 -26.77 -0.19 -15.77
N ASN A 144 -26.36 -1.17 -14.98
CA ASN A 144 -25.92 -2.48 -15.46
C ASN A 144 -26.49 -3.60 -14.58
N ALA A 145 -27.46 -4.33 -15.13
CA ALA A 145 -28.20 -5.37 -14.42
C ALA A 145 -27.37 -6.64 -14.13
N THR A 146 -26.21 -6.83 -14.74
CA THR A 146 -25.34 -8.00 -14.55
C THR A 146 -24.10 -7.69 -13.70
N ALA A 147 -23.81 -6.42 -13.45
CA ALA A 147 -22.65 -6.02 -12.64
C ALA A 147 -22.79 -6.54 -11.21
N LYS A 148 -21.66 -7.03 -10.67
CA LYS A 148 -21.52 -7.44 -9.26
C LYS A 148 -20.36 -6.70 -8.62
N PHE A 149 -20.34 -6.75 -7.29
CA PHE A 149 -19.31 -6.12 -6.48
C PHE A 149 -18.73 -7.11 -5.47
N VAL A 150 -17.43 -7.01 -5.22
CA VAL A 150 -16.76 -7.84 -4.22
C VAL A 150 -15.94 -6.99 -3.27
N PHE A 151 -16.11 -7.23 -1.96
CA PHE A 151 -15.17 -6.79 -0.94
C PHE A 151 -14.22 -7.92 -0.57
N VAL A 152 -12.92 -7.69 -0.72
CA VAL A 152 -11.86 -8.60 -0.31
C VAL A 152 -11.13 -7.97 0.87
N GLY A 153 -11.47 -8.40 2.07
CA GLY A 153 -10.98 -7.84 3.32
C GLY A 153 -12.03 -7.82 4.40
N ASP A 154 -11.63 -7.43 5.60
CA ASP A 154 -12.50 -7.34 6.77
C ASP A 154 -12.18 -6.08 7.58
N GLY A 155 -13.02 -5.71 8.55
CA GLY A 155 -12.79 -4.57 9.43
C GLY A 155 -14.00 -4.18 10.25
N GLU A 156 -13.81 -3.15 11.07
CA GLU A 156 -14.81 -2.71 12.04
C GLU A 156 -16.14 -2.22 11.44
N LEU A 157 -16.12 -1.78 10.17
CA LEU A 157 -17.33 -1.33 9.47
C LEU A 157 -18.11 -2.46 8.79
N ARG A 158 -17.67 -3.73 8.88
CA ARG A 158 -18.38 -4.85 8.26
C ARG A 158 -19.87 -4.91 8.62
N PRO A 159 -20.28 -4.79 9.90
CA PRO A 159 -21.70 -4.83 10.24
C PRO A 159 -22.52 -3.72 9.58
N GLN A 160 -21.96 -2.50 9.48
CA GLN A 160 -22.61 -1.36 8.83
C GLN A 160 -22.71 -1.57 7.31
N VAL A 161 -21.68 -2.16 6.69
CA VAL A 161 -21.70 -2.53 5.26
C VAL A 161 -22.77 -3.57 5.00
N GLU A 162 -22.86 -4.64 5.81
CA GLU A 162 -23.89 -5.67 5.69
C GLU A 162 -25.31 -5.10 5.87
N GLN A 163 -25.50 -4.19 6.84
CA GLN A 163 -26.76 -3.51 7.03
C GLN A 163 -27.15 -2.67 5.80
N LYS A 164 -26.22 -1.90 5.25
CA LYS A 164 -26.46 -1.05 4.08
C LYS A 164 -26.75 -1.84 2.81
N ILE A 165 -26.10 -3.00 2.64
CA ILE A 165 -26.38 -3.94 1.55
C ILE A 165 -27.84 -4.41 1.61
N LYS A 166 -28.33 -4.81 2.79
CA LYS A 166 -29.73 -5.22 3.00
C LYS A 166 -30.71 -4.07 2.78
N GLU A 167 -30.41 -2.88 3.30
CA GLU A 167 -31.24 -1.68 3.13
C GLU A 167 -31.46 -1.35 1.66
N TYR A 168 -30.46 -1.60 0.81
CA TYR A 168 -30.54 -1.32 -0.63
C TYR A 168 -30.96 -2.53 -1.47
N ASN A 169 -31.25 -3.70 -0.87
CA ASN A 169 -31.58 -4.97 -1.53
C ASN A 169 -30.49 -5.39 -2.55
N LEU A 170 -29.22 -5.35 -2.10
CA LEU A 170 -28.06 -5.65 -2.95
C LEU A 170 -27.38 -6.98 -2.57
N GLU A 171 -28.03 -7.86 -1.79
CA GLU A 171 -27.45 -9.13 -1.32
C GLU A 171 -27.04 -10.05 -2.48
N ASP A 172 -27.76 -10.03 -3.58
CA ASP A 172 -27.44 -10.78 -4.80
C ASP A 172 -26.35 -10.11 -5.66
N ARG A 173 -25.94 -8.89 -5.33
CA ARG A 173 -25.04 -8.05 -6.11
C ARG A 173 -23.70 -7.84 -5.45
N ILE A 174 -23.64 -7.86 -4.13
CA ILE A 174 -22.42 -7.57 -3.35
C ILE A 174 -22.02 -8.79 -2.54
N VAL A 175 -20.77 -9.23 -2.71
CA VAL A 175 -20.17 -10.35 -1.98
C VAL A 175 -19.12 -9.83 -1.00
N LEU A 176 -19.23 -10.19 0.27
CA LEU A 176 -18.26 -9.92 1.33
C LEU A 176 -17.43 -11.17 1.59
N LEU A 177 -16.22 -11.24 1.07
CA LEU A 177 -15.35 -12.42 1.18
C LEU A 177 -14.61 -12.52 2.52
N GLY A 178 -14.55 -11.42 3.29
CA GLY A 178 -13.70 -11.37 4.48
C GLY A 178 -12.21 -11.27 4.14
N ALA A 179 -11.36 -11.40 5.15
CA ALA A 179 -9.92 -11.46 4.98
C ALA A 179 -9.51 -12.75 4.28
N ARG A 180 -8.60 -12.64 3.28
CA ARG A 180 -8.19 -13.77 2.45
C ARG A 180 -6.68 -13.79 2.23
N ASP A 181 -6.08 -14.97 2.31
CA ASP A 181 -4.66 -15.19 2.02
C ASP A 181 -4.37 -15.19 0.51
N ASP A 182 -5.39 -15.46 -0.32
CA ASP A 182 -5.33 -15.46 -1.79
C ASP A 182 -5.85 -14.14 -2.42
N ALA A 183 -5.82 -13.04 -1.67
CA ALA A 183 -6.27 -11.72 -2.15
C ALA A 183 -5.61 -11.30 -3.49
N ASN A 184 -4.38 -11.75 -3.73
CA ASN A 184 -3.66 -11.51 -4.98
C ASN A 184 -4.37 -12.06 -6.23
N LYS A 185 -5.12 -13.16 -6.11
CA LYS A 185 -5.89 -13.74 -7.24
C LYS A 185 -7.05 -12.84 -7.66
N TRP A 186 -7.63 -12.10 -6.71
CA TRP A 186 -8.80 -11.27 -6.94
C TRP A 186 -8.54 -10.07 -7.84
N TYR A 187 -7.31 -9.57 -7.92
CA TYR A 187 -6.93 -8.54 -8.91
C TYR A 187 -7.09 -9.03 -10.36
N SER A 188 -6.99 -10.34 -10.60
CA SER A 188 -7.29 -10.92 -11.92
C SER A 188 -8.78 -11.03 -12.18
N ALA A 189 -9.59 -11.27 -11.14
CA ALA A 189 -11.05 -11.46 -11.26
C ALA A 189 -11.83 -10.17 -11.48
N ILE A 190 -11.40 -9.08 -10.84
CA ILE A 190 -12.03 -7.76 -10.83
C ILE A 190 -11.79 -7.06 -12.18
N ASP A 191 -12.77 -6.32 -12.70
CA ASP A 191 -12.66 -5.53 -13.93
C ASP A 191 -12.29 -4.08 -13.65
N CYS A 192 -12.74 -3.52 -12.52
CA CYS A 192 -12.34 -2.21 -12.02
C CYS A 192 -12.20 -2.26 -10.50
N LEU A 193 -11.06 -1.81 -9.97
CA LEU A 193 -10.87 -1.62 -8.54
C LEU A 193 -11.32 -0.22 -8.14
N ILE A 194 -12.11 -0.10 -7.07
CA ILE A 194 -12.49 1.20 -6.54
C ILE A 194 -11.87 1.47 -5.18
N MET A 195 -11.52 2.74 -4.95
CA MET A 195 -10.96 3.18 -3.67
C MET A 195 -11.46 4.59 -3.33
N PRO A 196 -12.69 4.74 -2.80
CA PRO A 196 -13.24 6.03 -2.37
C PRO A 196 -12.73 6.43 -0.98
N SER A 197 -11.43 6.22 -0.72
CA SER A 197 -10.79 6.49 0.56
C SER A 197 -10.84 7.97 0.91
N LEU A 198 -10.97 8.27 2.20
CA LEU A 198 -10.94 9.65 2.71
C LEU A 198 -9.54 10.24 2.65
N PHE A 199 -8.53 9.42 2.78
CA PHE A 199 -7.11 9.79 2.67
C PHE A 199 -6.26 8.55 2.42
N GLU A 200 -5.31 8.64 1.49
CA GLU A 200 -4.24 7.66 1.28
C GLU A 200 -2.97 8.36 0.78
N GLY A 201 -1.83 7.97 1.33
CA GLY A 201 -0.54 8.30 0.75
C GLY A 201 -0.29 7.47 -0.52
N LEU A 202 0.51 6.42 -0.41
CA LEU A 202 0.71 5.44 -1.49
C LEU A 202 0.18 4.07 -1.03
N PRO A 203 -1.09 3.72 -1.34
CA PRO A 203 -1.64 2.43 -0.97
C PRO A 203 -1.07 1.32 -1.87
N PHE A 204 -0.47 0.29 -1.25
CA PHE A 204 0.05 -0.89 -1.97
C PHE A 204 -0.98 -1.55 -2.86
N THR A 205 -2.23 -1.58 -2.42
CA THR A 205 -3.38 -2.07 -3.21
C THR A 205 -3.42 -1.49 -4.62
N LEU A 206 -3.05 -0.21 -4.81
CA LEU A 206 -3.01 0.40 -6.14
C LEU A 206 -1.77 -0.01 -6.94
N VAL A 207 -0.63 -0.23 -6.30
CA VAL A 207 0.56 -0.75 -6.96
C VAL A 207 0.31 -2.20 -7.42
N GLU A 208 -0.31 -3.02 -6.56
CA GLU A 208 -0.72 -4.40 -6.82
C GLU A 208 -1.76 -4.48 -7.96
N ALA A 209 -2.76 -3.60 -7.95
CA ALA A 209 -3.75 -3.50 -9.02
C ALA A 209 -3.11 -3.17 -10.38
N GLN A 210 -2.20 -2.20 -10.41
CA GLN A 210 -1.46 -1.85 -11.61
C GLN A 210 -0.54 -2.98 -12.10
N ALA A 211 0.04 -3.79 -11.18
CA ALA A 211 0.77 -5.01 -11.56
C ALA A 211 -0.14 -6.07 -12.20
N ALA A 212 -1.42 -6.11 -11.78
CA ALA A 212 -2.45 -6.94 -12.41
C ALA A 212 -3.06 -6.30 -13.68
N ARG A 213 -2.55 -5.15 -14.11
CA ARG A 213 -3.08 -4.39 -15.28
C ARG A 213 -4.55 -3.99 -15.10
N LEU A 214 -4.95 -3.75 -13.86
CA LEU A 214 -6.32 -3.47 -13.47
C LEU A 214 -6.57 -1.97 -13.45
N SER A 215 -7.61 -1.52 -14.14
CA SER A 215 -8.10 -0.14 -14.06
C SER A 215 -8.60 0.16 -12.66
N CYS A 216 -8.32 1.37 -12.17
CA CYS A 216 -8.71 1.80 -10.84
C CYS A 216 -9.42 3.15 -10.90
N VAL A 217 -10.54 3.28 -10.16
CA VAL A 217 -11.21 4.56 -9.93
C VAL A 217 -11.09 4.90 -8.45
N VAL A 218 -10.42 6.00 -8.15
CA VAL A 218 -10.03 6.34 -6.77
C VAL A 218 -10.41 7.79 -6.43
N SER A 219 -10.51 8.09 -5.14
CA SER A 219 -10.74 9.47 -4.71
C SER A 219 -9.54 10.37 -5.01
N ASN A 220 -9.79 11.65 -5.27
CA ASN A 220 -8.76 12.68 -5.44
C ASN A 220 -7.95 12.98 -4.15
N THR A 221 -8.31 12.36 -3.04
CA THR A 221 -7.57 12.40 -1.77
C THR A 221 -6.43 11.37 -1.70
N VAL A 222 -6.35 10.47 -2.68
CA VAL A 222 -5.21 9.56 -2.87
C VAL A 222 -4.07 10.30 -3.57
N SER A 223 -2.82 10.11 -3.11
CA SER A 223 -1.66 10.76 -3.72
C SER A 223 -1.56 10.48 -5.23
N GLY A 224 -1.27 11.52 -6.00
CA GLY A 224 -1.00 11.42 -7.45
C GLY A 224 0.17 10.50 -7.80
N ASP A 225 1.12 10.32 -6.89
CA ASP A 225 2.26 9.41 -7.04
C ASP A 225 1.85 7.93 -7.16
N ALA A 226 0.60 7.61 -6.78
CA ALA A 226 0.05 6.28 -6.96
C ALA A 226 -0.20 5.91 -8.43
N ASN A 227 -0.36 6.89 -9.33
CA ASN A 227 -0.62 6.64 -10.76
C ASN A 227 0.66 6.41 -11.55
N ILE A 228 1.24 5.23 -11.40
CA ILE A 228 2.52 4.82 -11.98
C ILE A 228 2.38 4.49 -13.47
N THR A 229 1.25 3.91 -13.86
CA THR A 229 1.05 3.28 -15.17
C THR A 229 -0.04 3.96 -16.02
N GLY A 230 -0.69 4.99 -15.50
CA GLY A 230 -1.82 5.64 -16.15
C GLY A 230 -3.17 4.90 -16.01
N LEU A 231 -3.22 3.82 -15.21
CA LEU A 231 -4.44 3.02 -14.99
C LEU A 231 -5.33 3.56 -13.86
N ILE A 232 -4.94 4.65 -13.20
CA ILE A 232 -5.70 5.25 -12.10
C ILE A 232 -6.42 6.49 -12.59
N GLU A 233 -7.72 6.51 -12.40
CA GLU A 233 -8.59 7.64 -12.64
C GLU A 233 -9.04 8.23 -11.29
N TYR A 234 -8.93 9.55 -11.16
CA TYR A 234 -9.26 10.26 -9.92
C TYR A 234 -10.61 10.92 -10.00
N VAL A 235 -11.47 10.65 -9.03
CA VAL A 235 -12.81 11.26 -8.90
C VAL A 235 -12.90 11.99 -7.57
N ASP A 236 -13.46 13.19 -7.57
CA ASP A 236 -13.66 13.95 -6.33
C ASP A 236 -14.70 13.25 -5.44
N LEU A 237 -14.39 13.13 -4.14
CA LEU A 237 -15.31 12.55 -3.15
C LEU A 237 -16.64 13.28 -3.04
N ASN A 238 -16.68 14.57 -3.39
CA ASN A 238 -17.88 15.39 -3.36
C ASN A 238 -18.77 15.18 -4.59
N GLN A 239 -18.32 14.44 -5.60
CA GLN A 239 -19.16 14.07 -6.74
C GLN A 239 -20.24 13.07 -6.33
N SER A 240 -21.36 13.09 -7.06
CA SER A 240 -22.42 12.12 -6.80
C SER A 240 -21.97 10.69 -7.06
N THR A 241 -22.57 9.73 -6.36
CA THR A 241 -22.32 8.29 -6.60
C THR A 241 -22.66 7.85 -8.01
N LYS A 242 -23.54 8.59 -8.71
CA LYS A 242 -23.81 8.38 -10.14
C LYS A 242 -22.59 8.70 -11.00
N VAL A 243 -21.91 9.83 -10.76
CA VAL A 243 -20.67 10.19 -11.49
C VAL A 243 -19.60 9.11 -11.27
N TRP A 244 -19.42 8.63 -10.03
CA TRP A 244 -18.56 7.51 -9.75
C TRP A 244 -18.94 6.25 -10.52
N ALA A 245 -20.23 5.92 -10.59
CA ALA A 245 -20.72 4.76 -11.32
C ALA A 245 -20.42 4.84 -12.82
N ASP A 246 -20.58 6.01 -13.43
CA ASP A 246 -20.29 6.24 -14.84
C ASP A 246 -18.80 6.02 -15.14
N HIS A 247 -17.88 6.61 -14.36
CA HIS A 247 -16.43 6.41 -14.47
C HIS A 247 -16.01 4.94 -14.28
N ILE A 248 -16.64 4.24 -13.32
CA ILE A 248 -16.34 2.83 -13.04
C ILE A 248 -16.75 1.92 -14.19
N LEU A 249 -17.94 2.14 -14.76
CA LEU A 249 -18.42 1.36 -15.89
C LEU A 249 -17.53 1.58 -17.13
N GLU A 250 -17.11 2.82 -17.38
CA GLU A 250 -16.14 3.13 -18.44
C GLU A 250 -14.78 2.45 -18.17
N ALA A 251 -14.31 2.45 -16.93
CA ALA A 251 -13.05 1.80 -16.55
C ALA A 251 -13.10 0.28 -16.71
N CYS A 252 -14.28 -0.36 -16.53
CA CYS A 252 -14.46 -1.80 -16.75
C CYS A 252 -14.29 -2.22 -18.21
N GLU A 253 -14.47 -1.31 -19.18
CA GLU A 253 -14.34 -1.58 -20.62
C GLU A 253 -12.89 -1.49 -21.12
N LYS A 254 -11.98 -0.92 -20.31
CA LYS A 254 -10.57 -0.71 -20.70
C LYS A 254 -9.83 -2.04 -20.78
N GLU A 255 -9.05 -2.23 -21.85
CA GLU A 255 -8.17 -3.38 -22.01
C GLU A 255 -7.04 -3.37 -20.95
N ARG A 256 -6.62 -4.57 -20.56
CA ARG A 256 -5.48 -4.77 -19.66
C ARG A 256 -4.16 -4.71 -20.40
N LEU A 257 -3.52 -3.53 -20.42
CA LEU A 257 -2.22 -3.31 -21.06
C LEU A 257 -1.07 -3.75 -20.16
N ASP A 258 0.06 -4.14 -20.73
CA ASP A 258 1.25 -4.55 -19.96
C ASP A 258 1.89 -3.35 -19.25
N THR A 259 2.09 -3.48 -17.94
CA THR A 259 2.55 -2.42 -17.04
C THR A 259 3.89 -2.72 -16.38
N LYS A 260 4.50 -3.87 -16.70
CA LYS A 260 5.70 -4.37 -16.03
C LYS A 260 6.88 -3.39 -16.08
N GLU A 261 7.15 -2.85 -17.27
CA GLU A 261 8.29 -1.92 -17.44
C GLU A 261 8.07 -0.58 -16.75
N GLN A 262 6.82 -0.07 -16.69
CA GLN A 262 6.52 1.16 -15.98
C GLN A 262 6.73 0.99 -14.47
N LEU A 263 6.25 -0.11 -13.88
CA LEU A 263 6.42 -0.41 -12.46
C LEU A 263 7.89 -0.63 -12.09
N LYS A 264 8.66 -1.32 -12.96
CA LYS A 264 10.09 -1.50 -12.77
C LYS A 264 10.83 -0.17 -12.81
N LYS A 265 10.62 0.66 -13.84
CA LYS A 265 11.23 2.00 -13.96
C LYS A 265 10.86 2.91 -12.78
N ALA A 266 9.67 2.75 -12.24
CA ALA A 266 9.22 3.49 -11.08
C ALA A 266 9.79 2.96 -9.74
N GLY A 267 10.56 1.87 -9.73
CA GLY A 267 11.23 1.33 -8.54
C GLY A 267 10.33 0.52 -7.61
N TYR A 268 9.25 -0.08 -8.14
CA TYR A 268 8.33 -0.93 -7.36
C TYR A 268 8.55 -2.43 -7.53
N SER A 269 9.65 -2.85 -8.18
CA SER A 269 10.06 -4.25 -8.23
C SER A 269 10.76 -4.63 -6.91
N ILE A 270 10.31 -5.71 -6.26
CA ILE A 270 10.93 -6.18 -5.01
C ILE A 270 12.40 -6.58 -5.26
N GLN A 271 12.72 -7.09 -6.44
CA GLN A 271 14.08 -7.46 -6.80
C GLN A 271 14.98 -6.21 -6.84
N ASP A 272 14.54 -5.15 -7.53
CA ASP A 272 15.30 -3.89 -7.62
C ASP A 272 15.44 -3.22 -6.24
N THR A 273 14.38 -3.30 -5.40
CA THR A 273 14.41 -2.81 -4.01
C THR A 273 15.45 -3.57 -3.19
N ALA A 274 15.48 -4.90 -3.29
CA ALA A 274 16.44 -5.74 -2.57
C ALA A 274 17.88 -5.45 -3.01
N GLU A 275 18.14 -5.31 -4.33
CA GLU A 275 19.45 -4.96 -4.86
C GLU A 275 19.94 -3.59 -4.39
N GLN A 276 19.04 -2.59 -4.32
CA GLN A 276 19.39 -1.26 -3.79
C GLN A 276 19.76 -1.32 -2.32
N VAL A 277 19.00 -2.07 -1.51
CA VAL A 277 19.28 -2.26 -0.08
C VAL A 277 20.60 -2.99 0.11
N ASP A 278 20.84 -4.08 -0.63
CA ASP A 278 22.10 -4.84 -0.56
C ASP A 278 23.29 -3.96 -0.90
N LYS A 279 23.22 -3.18 -1.97
CA LYS A 279 24.27 -2.23 -2.34
C LYS A 279 24.58 -1.20 -1.23
N ILE A 280 23.55 -0.70 -0.54
CA ILE A 280 23.74 0.21 0.60
C ILE A 280 24.46 -0.50 1.74
N ILE A 281 24.06 -1.74 2.04
CA ILE A 281 24.70 -2.56 3.09
C ILE A 281 26.16 -2.80 2.75
N GLN A 282 26.48 -3.31 1.57
CA GLN A 282 27.84 -3.63 1.15
C GLN A 282 28.75 -2.38 1.19
N THR A 283 28.26 -1.27 0.62
CA THR A 283 29.01 0.00 0.67
C THR A 283 29.27 0.48 2.10
N SER A 284 28.33 0.24 3.01
CA SER A 284 28.47 0.66 4.41
C SER A 284 29.43 -0.26 5.19
N LEU A 285 29.44 -1.56 4.90
CA LEU A 285 30.40 -2.52 5.46
C LEU A 285 31.83 -2.22 4.99
N GLU A 286 32.03 -1.97 3.69
CA GLU A 286 33.35 -1.60 3.16
C GLU A 286 33.94 -0.35 3.86
N LYS A 287 33.09 0.68 4.07
CA LYS A 287 33.53 1.88 4.80
C LYS A 287 33.89 1.61 6.24
N SER A 288 33.17 0.71 6.93
CA SER A 288 33.51 0.36 8.33
C SER A 288 34.84 -0.35 8.44
N VAL A 289 35.13 -1.30 7.54
CA VAL A 289 36.42 -2.02 7.50
C VAL A 289 37.59 -1.08 7.17
N GLN A 290 37.38 -0.12 6.26
CA GLN A 290 38.42 0.88 5.95
C GLN A 290 38.72 1.78 7.15
N TRP A 291 37.71 2.16 7.91
CA TRP A 291 37.85 2.99 9.11
C TRP A 291 38.66 2.27 10.22
N GLU A 292 38.40 0.97 10.43
CA GLU A 292 39.16 0.13 11.40
C GLU A 292 40.61 -0.08 11.01
N ARG A 293 40.95 -0.05 9.72
CA ARG A 293 42.35 -0.21 9.24
C ARG A 293 43.19 1.06 9.37
N VAL A 294 42.54 2.22 9.51
CA VAL A 294 43.21 3.54 9.53
C VAL A 294 43.32 4.09 10.95
N ASN A 295 42.55 3.58 11.92
CA ASN A 295 42.60 3.96 13.34
C ASN A 295 43.04 2.80 14.23
#